data_3a9859dece2581a6c559ed630ba731e8
#
_entry.id   3a9859dece2581a6c559ed630ba731e8
#
_cell.length_a   1.000
_cell.length_b   1.000
_cell.length_c   1.000
_cell.angle_alpha   90.00
_cell.angle_beta   90.00
_cell.angle_gamma   90.00
#
_symmetry.space_group_name_H-M   'P 1'
#
loop_
_entity.id
_entity.type
_entity.pdbx_description
1 polymer ?
#
loop_
_entity_poly.entity_id
_entity_poly.type
_entity_poly.pdbx_seq_one_letter_code
_entity_poly.pdbx_strand_id
1 'polypeptide(L)'
;MKRVILSALAVMLFAGATAQEQQKKEYPKPEGMRPGMTEFWTPQPKVVTPGDIKTNSAPSDAIVLFDGTNLSAWKSRGGGEAAWKVHDGVFTVDKSKGDIETKMHFGSMQLHIEWMVPENITGTGQGRGNSGIFLQGMYEVQILDCYNNETYSNGQTGSIYKQVRPLANAMRKPGEWNV
;
A
#
# COMPACT_ATOMS: atom_id res chain seq x y z
N MET A 1 84.76 19.80 32.18
CA MET A 1 83.52 19.14 31.66
C MET A 1 82.71 18.70 32.83
N LYS A 2 81.62 19.39 33.16
CA LYS A 2 80.71 19.12 34.29
C LYS A 2 79.44 18.42 33.69
N ARG A 3 79.20 17.18 34.08
CA ARG A 3 77.94 16.49 33.74
C ARG A 3 76.89 16.85 34.77
N VAL A 4 75.81 17.44 34.33
CA VAL A 4 74.61 17.66 35.13
C VAL A 4 73.70 16.47 34.95
N ILE A 5 73.42 15.77 36.04
CA ILE A 5 72.43 14.70 36.09
C ILE A 5 71.11 15.29 36.52
N LEU A 6 70.13 15.30 35.65
CA LEU A 6 68.78 15.74 35.97
C LEU A 6 68.00 14.51 36.44
N SER A 7 67.65 14.49 37.73
CA SER A 7 66.80 13.49 38.31
C SER A 7 65.33 13.90 38.06
N ALA A 8 64.63 13.11 37.20
CA ALA A 8 63.21 13.28 37.01
C ALA A 8 62.46 12.56 38.14
N LEU A 9 61.79 13.34 38.99
CA LEU A 9 60.90 12.84 40.04
C LEU A 9 59.52 12.56 39.40
N ALA A 10 59.17 11.26 39.19
CA ALA A 10 57.87 10.87 38.72
C ALA A 10 56.88 10.87 39.89
N VAL A 11 55.99 11.86 39.93
CA VAL A 11 54.85 11.88 40.83
C VAL A 11 53.74 11.00 40.26
N MET A 12 53.57 9.83 40.85
CA MET A 12 52.37 8.99 40.53
C MET A 12 51.15 9.57 41.28
N LEU A 13 50.29 10.23 40.57
CA LEU A 13 48.95 10.57 41.05
C LEU A 13 48.10 9.30 40.99
N PHE A 14 47.81 8.66 42.13
CA PHE A 14 46.79 7.68 42.25
C PHE A 14 45.42 8.41 42.24
N ALA A 15 44.77 8.39 41.08
CA ALA A 15 43.37 8.77 40.96
C ALA A 15 42.55 7.61 41.57
N GLY A 16 42.13 7.77 42.82
CA GLY A 16 41.16 6.89 43.45
C GLY A 16 39.85 6.97 42.68
N ALA A 17 39.58 5.95 41.86
CA ALA A 17 38.26 5.78 41.28
C ALA A 17 37.30 5.35 42.41
N THR A 18 36.59 6.33 42.95
CA THR A 18 35.41 6.01 43.78
C THR A 18 34.39 5.35 42.86
N ALA A 19 34.26 4.03 43.00
CA ALA A 19 33.14 3.32 42.38
C ALA A 19 31.85 3.91 42.97
N GLN A 20 31.20 4.77 42.19
CA GLN A 20 29.86 5.20 42.48
C GLN A 20 28.98 3.95 42.42
N GLU A 21 28.56 3.44 43.55
CA GLU A 21 27.54 2.41 43.63
C GLU A 21 26.32 2.96 42.83
N GLN A 22 26.13 2.48 41.63
CA GLN A 22 24.91 2.75 40.89
C GLN A 22 23.78 2.11 41.70
N GLN A 23 23.04 2.94 42.37
CA GLN A 23 21.80 2.53 43.01
C GLN A 23 20.96 1.82 41.93
N LYS A 24 20.86 0.50 42.06
CA LYS A 24 20.07 -0.36 41.22
C LYS A 24 18.64 0.15 41.32
N LYS A 25 18.17 0.84 40.28
CA LYS A 25 16.83 1.40 40.24
C LYS A 25 15.88 0.20 40.34
N GLU A 26 15.26 0.00 41.46
CA GLU A 26 14.30 -1.07 41.67
C GLU A 26 13.00 -0.66 40.97
N TYR A 27 12.75 -1.27 39.83
CA TYR A 27 11.50 -1.06 39.14
C TYR A 27 10.40 -1.88 39.86
N PRO A 28 9.20 -1.31 40.06
CA PRO A 28 8.10 -2.06 40.63
C PRO A 28 7.86 -3.32 39.80
N LYS A 29 7.66 -4.44 40.50
CA LYS A 29 7.30 -5.69 39.82
C LYS A 29 6.03 -5.49 39.01
N PRO A 30 5.98 -5.95 37.75
CA PRO A 30 4.76 -5.87 36.96
C PRO A 30 3.63 -6.56 37.73
N GLU A 31 2.51 -5.87 37.87
CA GLU A 31 1.29 -6.52 38.37
C GLU A 31 0.90 -7.65 37.42
N GLY A 32 0.40 -8.75 37.99
CA GLY A 32 -0.16 -9.83 37.17
C GLY A 32 -1.29 -9.28 36.26
N MET A 33 -1.23 -9.62 34.95
CA MET A 33 -2.24 -9.17 34.02
C MET A 33 -3.64 -9.65 34.43
N ARG A 34 -4.58 -8.72 34.48
CA ARG A 34 -6.00 -8.98 34.70
C ARG A 34 -6.78 -8.54 33.47
N PRO A 35 -7.86 -9.24 33.06
CA PRO A 35 -8.62 -8.89 31.85
C PRO A 35 -9.01 -7.40 31.76
N GLY A 36 -9.51 -6.83 32.84
CA GLY A 36 -9.91 -5.41 32.87
C GLY A 36 -8.81 -4.38 32.63
N MET A 37 -7.53 -4.77 32.73
CA MET A 37 -6.42 -3.84 32.48
C MET A 37 -6.27 -3.44 30.98
N THR A 38 -6.87 -4.19 30.08
CA THR A 38 -6.85 -3.95 28.63
C THR A 38 -8.22 -3.57 28.07
N GLU A 39 -9.20 -3.35 28.95
CA GLU A 39 -10.54 -2.93 28.55
C GLU A 39 -10.61 -1.41 28.40
N PHE A 40 -10.47 -0.94 27.16
CA PHE A 40 -10.60 0.48 26.85
C PHE A 40 -12.00 0.79 26.34
N TRP A 41 -12.73 1.59 27.09
CA TRP A 41 -14.11 2.00 26.75
C TRP A 41 -14.18 3.19 25.80
N THR A 42 -13.08 3.92 25.66
CA THR A 42 -12.98 5.10 24.80
C THR A 42 -11.62 5.15 24.08
N PRO A 43 -11.55 5.59 22.83
CA PRO A 43 -12.70 5.97 21.98
C PRO A 43 -13.51 4.75 21.52
N GLN A 44 -14.82 4.89 21.39
CA GLN A 44 -15.66 3.87 20.77
C GLN A 44 -15.43 3.84 19.26
N PRO A 45 -15.39 2.65 18.64
CA PRO A 45 -15.31 2.53 17.17
C PRO A 45 -16.51 3.20 16.50
N LYS A 46 -16.26 3.82 15.34
CA LYS A 46 -17.34 4.35 14.50
C LYS A 46 -18.23 3.21 14.03
N VAL A 47 -19.54 3.39 14.14
CA VAL A 47 -20.50 2.45 13.55
C VAL A 47 -20.57 2.66 12.04
N VAL A 48 -20.33 1.58 11.30
CA VAL A 48 -20.39 1.53 9.85
C VAL A 48 -21.49 0.55 9.44
N THR A 49 -22.38 0.97 8.56
CA THR A 49 -23.35 0.06 7.94
C THR A 49 -22.63 -0.71 6.84
N PRO A 50 -22.56 -2.03 6.90
CA PRO A 50 -21.95 -2.84 5.85
C PRO A 50 -22.65 -2.65 4.52
N GLY A 51 -21.92 -2.80 3.43
CA GLY A 51 -22.51 -2.91 2.10
C GLY A 51 -23.30 -4.19 1.93
N ASP A 52 -24.17 -4.24 0.95
CA ASP A 52 -24.95 -5.42 0.62
C ASP A 52 -24.28 -6.20 -0.53
N ILE A 53 -23.84 -7.42 -0.24
CA ILE A 53 -23.17 -8.32 -1.20
C ILE A 53 -24.05 -8.63 -2.42
N LYS A 54 -25.39 -8.69 -2.23
CA LYS A 54 -26.32 -9.03 -3.32
C LYS A 54 -26.47 -7.89 -4.33
N THR A 55 -26.40 -6.65 -3.84
CA THR A 55 -26.52 -5.44 -4.67
C THR A 55 -25.18 -4.83 -4.99
N ASN A 56 -24.09 -5.41 -4.48
CA ASN A 56 -22.73 -4.88 -4.57
C ASN A 56 -22.63 -3.40 -4.12
N SER A 57 -23.41 -3.04 -3.09
CA SER A 57 -23.41 -1.69 -2.57
C SER A 57 -22.22 -1.45 -1.64
N ALA A 58 -21.70 -0.23 -1.67
CA ALA A 58 -20.59 0.17 -0.83
C ALA A 58 -21.01 0.31 0.65
N PRO A 59 -20.12 0.06 1.63
CA PRO A 59 -20.37 0.37 3.03
C PRO A 59 -20.51 1.89 3.26
N SER A 60 -21.15 2.27 4.35
CA SER A 60 -21.55 3.68 4.61
C SER A 60 -20.38 4.65 4.78
N ASP A 61 -19.17 4.17 4.97
CA ASP A 61 -17.94 4.97 5.10
C ASP A 61 -17.04 4.92 3.86
N ALA A 62 -17.48 4.24 2.81
CA ALA A 62 -16.74 4.20 1.56
C ALA A 62 -16.81 5.52 0.80
N ILE A 63 -15.70 5.87 0.18
CA ILE A 63 -15.65 6.95 -0.81
C ILE A 63 -15.84 6.31 -2.18
N VAL A 64 -17.01 6.52 -2.76
CA VAL A 64 -17.34 5.96 -4.08
C VAL A 64 -16.67 6.80 -5.15
N LEU A 65 -15.71 6.21 -5.86
CA LEU A 65 -14.98 6.88 -6.95
C LEU A 65 -15.66 6.74 -8.30
N PHE A 66 -16.52 5.74 -8.44
CA PHE A 66 -17.33 5.50 -9.64
C PHE A 66 -18.62 4.76 -9.26
N ASP A 67 -19.72 5.31 -9.61
CA ASP A 67 -21.07 4.82 -9.29
C ASP A 67 -21.80 4.24 -10.53
N GLY A 68 -21.08 4.06 -11.63
CA GLY A 68 -21.66 3.62 -12.89
C GLY A 68 -22.18 4.74 -13.79
N THR A 69 -22.17 6.01 -13.34
CA THR A 69 -22.82 7.10 -14.09
C THR A 69 -21.85 8.04 -14.77
N ASN A 70 -20.76 8.43 -14.11
CA ASN A 70 -19.85 9.42 -14.65
C ASN A 70 -18.45 9.35 -13.99
N LEU A 71 -17.50 10.08 -14.54
CA LEU A 71 -16.11 10.17 -14.06
C LEU A 71 -15.87 11.46 -13.25
N SER A 72 -16.86 12.01 -12.57
CA SER A 72 -16.74 13.28 -11.83
C SER A 72 -15.65 13.28 -10.74
N ALA A 73 -15.35 12.11 -10.16
CA ALA A 73 -14.25 11.94 -9.18
C ALA A 73 -12.85 11.84 -9.82
N TRP A 74 -12.79 11.81 -11.15
CA TRP A 74 -11.57 11.57 -11.92
C TRP A 74 -11.21 12.77 -12.80
N LYS A 75 -9.94 12.87 -13.14
CA LYS A 75 -9.41 13.83 -14.11
C LYS A 75 -8.37 13.15 -15.00
N SER A 76 -8.07 13.73 -16.15
CA SER A 76 -6.94 13.30 -16.97
C SER A 76 -5.63 13.62 -16.27
N ARG A 77 -4.69 12.68 -16.26
CA ARG A 77 -3.33 12.91 -15.74
C ARG A 77 -2.60 14.00 -16.53
N GLY A 78 -2.93 14.18 -17.80
CA GLY A 78 -2.42 15.26 -18.64
C GLY A 78 -3.09 16.62 -18.43
N GLY A 79 -4.04 16.71 -17.50
CA GLY A 79 -4.85 17.89 -17.24
C GLY A 79 -6.24 17.82 -17.89
N GLY A 80 -7.20 18.54 -17.31
CA GLY A 80 -8.59 18.55 -17.75
C GLY A 80 -9.42 17.36 -17.26
N GLU A 81 -10.64 17.24 -17.79
CA GLU A 81 -11.57 16.18 -17.39
C GLU A 81 -11.16 14.82 -17.90
N ALA A 82 -11.49 13.75 -17.14
CA ALA A 82 -11.30 12.39 -17.60
C ALA A 82 -12.17 12.11 -18.83
N ALA A 83 -11.57 11.57 -19.89
CA ALA A 83 -12.21 11.41 -21.21
C ALA A 83 -12.46 9.95 -21.61
N TRP A 84 -12.36 9.01 -20.65
CA TRP A 84 -12.74 7.63 -20.90
C TRP A 84 -14.26 7.50 -21.02
N LYS A 85 -14.72 6.55 -21.80
CA LYS A 85 -16.15 6.37 -22.05
C LYS A 85 -16.81 5.65 -20.88
N VAL A 86 -17.94 6.17 -20.45
CA VAL A 86 -18.86 5.50 -19.51
C VAL A 86 -20.04 4.96 -20.33
N HIS A 87 -20.32 3.67 -20.19
CA HIS A 87 -21.39 2.99 -20.89
C HIS A 87 -21.84 1.76 -20.06
N ASP A 88 -23.13 1.55 -19.95
CA ASP A 88 -23.71 0.41 -19.23
C ASP A 88 -23.17 0.19 -17.81
N GLY A 89 -22.96 1.26 -17.07
CA GLY A 89 -22.49 1.19 -15.68
C GLY A 89 -20.99 0.91 -15.53
N VAL A 90 -20.23 0.92 -16.61
CA VAL A 90 -18.77 0.74 -16.58
C VAL A 90 -18.05 1.86 -17.31
N PHE A 91 -16.80 2.10 -16.99
CA PHE A 91 -15.93 2.91 -17.82
C PHE A 91 -14.86 2.05 -18.49
N THR A 92 -14.55 2.38 -19.72
CA THR A 92 -13.59 1.62 -20.53
C THR A 92 -12.31 2.41 -20.71
N VAL A 93 -11.18 1.75 -20.46
CA VAL A 93 -9.85 2.31 -20.72
C VAL A 93 -9.70 2.69 -22.18
N ASP A 94 -9.37 3.95 -22.44
CA ASP A 94 -9.04 4.46 -23.77
C ASP A 94 -7.62 4.99 -23.79
N LYS A 95 -6.68 4.17 -24.26
CA LYS A 95 -5.26 4.54 -24.32
C LYS A 95 -4.99 5.81 -25.16
N SER A 96 -5.89 6.16 -26.08
CA SER A 96 -5.74 7.39 -26.89
C SER A 96 -5.99 8.65 -26.06
N LYS A 97 -6.64 8.52 -24.90
CA LYS A 97 -6.94 9.60 -23.96
C LYS A 97 -5.95 9.67 -22.80
N GLY A 98 -4.98 8.74 -22.77
CA GLY A 98 -4.01 8.65 -21.68
C GLY A 98 -4.63 8.16 -20.37
N ASP A 99 -3.89 8.34 -19.29
CA ASP A 99 -4.28 7.89 -17.95
C ASP A 99 -5.28 8.86 -17.31
N ILE A 100 -6.11 8.32 -16.44
CA ILE A 100 -6.93 9.10 -15.52
C ILE A 100 -6.41 8.94 -14.09
N GLU A 101 -6.65 9.93 -13.26
CA GLU A 101 -6.29 9.90 -11.83
C GLU A 101 -7.44 10.46 -10.99
N THR A 102 -7.50 10.05 -9.72
CA THR A 102 -8.48 10.58 -8.79
C THR A 102 -8.23 12.07 -8.52
N LYS A 103 -9.31 12.87 -8.44
CA LYS A 103 -9.22 14.29 -8.01
C LYS A 103 -8.82 14.41 -6.55
N MET A 104 -9.22 13.44 -5.71
CA MET A 104 -8.83 13.34 -4.31
C MET A 104 -7.50 12.60 -4.15
N HIS A 105 -6.76 12.97 -3.11
CA HIS A 105 -5.57 12.24 -2.67
C HIS A 105 -5.90 11.39 -1.45
N PHE A 106 -5.32 10.20 -1.40
CA PHE A 106 -5.55 9.24 -0.32
C PHE A 106 -4.23 8.89 0.37
N GLY A 107 -4.30 8.67 1.69
CA GLY A 107 -3.23 8.07 2.46
C GLY A 107 -3.38 6.54 2.51
N SER A 108 -3.31 5.97 3.72
CA SER A 108 -3.62 4.54 3.92
C SER A 108 -5.09 4.27 3.58
N MET A 109 -5.34 3.25 2.75
CA MET A 109 -6.69 2.94 2.26
C MET A 109 -6.85 1.45 2.00
N GLN A 110 -8.10 1.02 1.94
CA GLN A 110 -8.51 -0.21 1.29
C GLN A 110 -9.16 0.18 -0.05
N LEU A 111 -8.73 -0.45 -1.13
CA LEU A 111 -9.27 -0.20 -2.46
C LEU A 111 -10.06 -1.43 -2.92
N HIS A 112 -11.34 -1.21 -3.27
CA HIS A 112 -12.15 -2.18 -3.99
C HIS A 112 -12.25 -1.72 -5.44
N ILE A 113 -11.89 -2.60 -6.37
CA ILE A 113 -11.98 -2.35 -7.81
C ILE A 113 -12.39 -3.62 -8.53
N GLU A 114 -13.32 -3.49 -9.45
CA GLU A 114 -13.72 -4.55 -10.35
C GLU A 114 -13.30 -4.22 -11.77
N TRP A 115 -12.86 -5.22 -12.50
CA TRP A 115 -12.39 -5.04 -13.87
C TRP A 115 -12.62 -6.29 -14.72
N MET A 116 -12.74 -6.08 -16.03
CA MET A 116 -12.99 -7.13 -17.00
C MET A 116 -12.13 -6.90 -18.24
N VAL A 117 -11.52 -7.97 -18.74
CA VAL A 117 -10.92 -7.97 -20.05
C VAL A 117 -12.01 -8.28 -21.09
N PRO A 118 -12.09 -7.53 -22.20
CA PRO A 118 -13.07 -7.82 -23.25
C PRO A 118 -12.96 -9.25 -23.77
N GLU A 119 -14.09 -9.87 -24.07
CA GLU A 119 -14.15 -11.27 -24.55
C GLU A 119 -13.32 -11.49 -25.84
N ASN A 120 -13.32 -10.50 -26.72
CA ASN A 120 -12.62 -10.54 -28.01
C ASN A 120 -11.19 -9.97 -27.96
N ILE A 121 -10.56 -9.95 -26.78
CA ILE A 121 -9.19 -9.44 -26.64
C ILE A 121 -8.20 -10.24 -27.47
N THR A 122 -7.25 -9.56 -28.06
CA THR A 122 -6.18 -10.16 -28.89
C THR A 122 -4.80 -9.80 -28.36
N GLY A 123 -3.81 -10.53 -28.80
CA GLY A 123 -2.42 -10.31 -28.41
C GLY A 123 -1.85 -11.44 -27.57
N THR A 124 -0.63 -11.27 -27.09
CA THR A 124 0.11 -12.23 -26.25
C THR A 124 0.97 -11.51 -25.22
N GLY A 125 1.31 -12.20 -24.14
CA GLY A 125 2.18 -11.69 -23.08
C GLY A 125 1.69 -10.32 -22.59
N GLN A 126 2.58 -9.37 -22.46
CA GLN A 126 2.28 -8.00 -22.00
C GLN A 126 1.47 -7.18 -23.02
N GLY A 127 1.28 -7.67 -24.22
CA GLY A 127 0.48 -7.00 -25.27
C GLY A 127 -1.01 -7.36 -25.23
N ARG A 128 -1.49 -8.16 -24.26
CA ARG A 128 -2.89 -8.60 -24.19
C ARG A 128 -3.59 -8.11 -22.93
N GLY A 129 -4.56 -7.19 -23.10
CA GLY A 129 -5.40 -6.71 -21.99
C GLY A 129 -4.61 -6.03 -20.89
N ASN A 130 -3.60 -5.24 -21.23
CA ASN A 130 -2.70 -4.60 -20.30
C ASN A 130 -3.25 -3.26 -19.81
N SER A 131 -3.29 -3.09 -18.51
CA SER A 131 -3.62 -1.88 -17.78
C SER A 131 -2.94 -1.92 -16.40
N GLY A 132 -3.20 -0.94 -15.54
CA GLY A 132 -2.63 -0.94 -14.19
C GLY A 132 -3.27 0.10 -13.29
N ILE A 133 -3.10 -0.09 -12.00
CA ILE A 133 -3.53 0.84 -10.96
C ILE A 133 -2.29 1.40 -10.30
N PHE A 134 -2.04 2.68 -10.48
CA PHE A 134 -0.87 3.35 -9.91
C PHE A 134 -1.19 3.91 -8.53
N LEU A 135 -0.50 3.42 -7.53
CA LEU A 135 -0.54 3.95 -6.17
C LEU A 135 0.57 4.99 -5.99
N GLN A 136 0.23 6.17 -5.49
CA GLN A 136 1.14 7.31 -5.32
C GLN A 136 1.87 7.73 -6.63
N GLY A 137 1.33 7.37 -7.78
CA GLY A 137 1.94 7.63 -9.08
C GLY A 137 3.24 6.87 -9.37
N MET A 138 3.62 5.91 -8.50
CA MET A 138 4.90 5.19 -8.60
C MET A 138 4.74 3.66 -8.62
N TYR A 139 3.85 3.12 -7.81
CA TYR A 139 3.70 1.67 -7.64
C TYR A 139 2.51 1.18 -8.45
N GLU A 140 2.78 0.37 -9.44
CA GLU A 140 1.75 -0.22 -10.28
C GLU A 140 1.30 -1.57 -9.74
N VAL A 141 0.02 -1.68 -9.41
CA VAL A 141 -0.65 -2.97 -9.29
C VAL A 141 -1.10 -3.37 -10.69
N GLN A 142 -0.47 -4.40 -11.23
CA GLN A 142 -0.67 -4.82 -12.61
C GLN A 142 -2.07 -5.38 -12.85
N ILE A 143 -2.69 -4.95 -13.94
CA ILE A 143 -3.86 -5.57 -14.57
C ILE A 143 -3.43 -6.07 -15.94
N LEU A 144 -3.56 -7.37 -16.16
CA LEU A 144 -3.18 -8.01 -17.41
C LEU A 144 -4.10 -9.22 -17.66
N ASP A 145 -4.42 -9.50 -18.88
CA ASP A 145 -5.02 -10.79 -19.18
C ASP A 145 -3.99 -11.90 -19.07
N CYS A 146 -4.00 -12.59 -17.93
CA CYS A 146 -3.13 -13.74 -17.64
C CYS A 146 -3.86 -15.10 -17.83
N TYR A 147 -5.09 -15.10 -18.32
CA TYR A 147 -5.81 -16.34 -18.61
C TYR A 147 -5.23 -17.03 -19.85
N ASN A 148 -4.60 -18.19 -19.66
CA ASN A 148 -3.89 -18.91 -20.73
C ASN A 148 -2.95 -17.98 -21.55
N ASN A 149 -2.25 -17.09 -20.86
CA ASN A 149 -1.34 -16.14 -21.45
C ASN A 149 -0.04 -16.07 -20.63
N GLU A 150 1.02 -16.58 -21.21
CA GLU A 150 2.33 -16.62 -20.54
C GLU A 150 3.03 -15.27 -20.61
N THR A 151 3.61 -14.86 -19.49
CA THR A 151 4.47 -13.71 -19.34
C THR A 151 5.38 -13.86 -18.13
N TYR A 152 6.32 -12.94 -17.92
CA TYR A 152 7.18 -12.97 -16.74
C TYR A 152 6.37 -12.82 -15.44
N SER A 153 6.79 -13.54 -14.39
CA SER A 153 6.01 -13.74 -13.17
C SER A 153 5.63 -12.42 -12.45
N ASN A 154 6.55 -11.45 -12.42
CA ASN A 154 6.30 -10.15 -11.79
C ASN A 154 5.68 -9.09 -12.72
N GLY A 155 5.13 -9.53 -13.84
CA GLY A 155 4.31 -8.75 -14.74
C GLY A 155 2.90 -9.33 -14.93
N GLN A 156 2.54 -10.36 -14.15
CA GLN A 156 1.19 -10.90 -14.13
C GLN A 156 0.25 -10.01 -13.32
N THR A 157 -1.06 -10.17 -13.52
CA THR A 157 -2.09 -9.50 -12.74
C THR A 157 -1.88 -9.67 -11.25
N GLY A 158 -2.05 -8.59 -10.49
CA GLY A 158 -1.86 -8.56 -9.04
C GLY A 158 -0.41 -8.47 -8.59
N SER A 159 0.56 -8.38 -9.50
CA SER A 159 1.94 -8.07 -9.15
C SER A 159 2.09 -6.59 -8.78
N ILE A 160 3.03 -6.28 -7.89
CA ILE A 160 3.65 -4.96 -7.90
C ILE A 160 4.64 -4.99 -9.07
N TYR A 161 4.26 -4.36 -10.17
CA TYR A 161 4.87 -4.53 -11.48
C TYR A 161 6.40 -4.47 -11.44
N LYS A 162 7.02 -5.50 -11.99
CA LYS A 162 8.49 -5.72 -12.00
C LYS A 162 9.18 -5.76 -10.63
N GLN A 163 8.44 -5.76 -9.53
CA GLN A 163 8.99 -5.84 -8.18
C GLN A 163 8.63 -7.16 -7.51
N VAL A 164 7.33 -7.42 -7.31
CA VAL A 164 6.85 -8.58 -6.58
C VAL A 164 5.80 -9.30 -7.41
N ARG A 165 5.97 -10.61 -7.60
CA ARG A 165 4.99 -11.46 -8.28
C ARG A 165 3.74 -11.68 -7.43
N PRO A 166 2.57 -11.96 -8.02
CA PRO A 166 1.42 -12.43 -7.27
C PRO A 166 1.68 -13.82 -6.69
N LEU A 167 0.95 -14.17 -5.64
CA LEU A 167 1.06 -15.50 -5.01
C LEU A 167 0.45 -16.60 -5.89
N ALA A 168 -0.57 -16.26 -6.67
CA ALA A 168 -1.25 -17.16 -7.59
C ALA A 168 -1.80 -16.38 -8.77
N ASN A 169 -1.97 -17.06 -9.91
CA ASN A 169 -2.76 -16.55 -11.03
C ASN A 169 -4.20 -17.03 -10.86
N ALA A 170 -5.05 -16.13 -10.36
CA ALA A 170 -6.49 -16.35 -10.17
C ALA A 170 -7.34 -15.65 -11.24
N MET A 171 -6.72 -15.28 -12.36
CA MET A 171 -7.37 -14.55 -13.43
C MET A 171 -8.54 -15.36 -14.04
N ARG A 172 -9.70 -14.71 -14.13
CA ARG A 172 -10.85 -15.25 -14.86
C ARG A 172 -10.62 -15.07 -16.36
N LYS A 173 -11.37 -15.85 -17.15
CA LYS A 173 -11.29 -15.76 -18.62
C LYS A 173 -11.82 -14.39 -19.10
N PRO A 174 -11.38 -13.93 -20.29
CA PRO A 174 -11.95 -12.75 -20.92
C PRO A 174 -13.48 -12.80 -20.99
N GLY A 175 -14.13 -11.66 -20.73
CA GLY A 175 -15.58 -11.55 -20.61
C GLY A 175 -16.11 -11.77 -19.18
N GLU A 176 -15.28 -12.16 -18.22
CA GLU A 176 -15.69 -12.32 -16.82
C GLU A 176 -15.06 -11.23 -15.94
N TRP A 177 -15.83 -10.80 -14.92
CA TRP A 177 -15.38 -9.80 -13.95
C TRP A 177 -14.38 -10.39 -12.95
N ASN A 178 -13.33 -9.65 -12.68
CA ASN A 178 -12.33 -9.86 -11.63
C ASN A 178 -12.46 -8.76 -10.56
N VAL A 179 -12.02 -9.09 -9.35
CA VAL A 179 -11.99 -8.17 -8.20
C VAL A 179 -10.58 -8.11 -7.64
#